data_8c5cbe4fa3328f9a760c00b0b9887d6e
#
_entry.id   8c5cbe4fa3328f9a760c00b0b9887d6e
#
_cell.length_a   1.000
_cell.length_b   1.000
_cell.length_c   1.000
_cell.angle_alpha   90.00
_cell.angle_beta   90.00
_cell.angle_gamma   90.00
#
_symmetry.space_group_name_H-M   'P 1'
#
loop_
_entity.id
_entity.type
_entity.pdbx_description
1 polymer ?
#
loop_
_entity_poly.entity_id
_entity_poly.type
_entity_poly.pdbx_seq_one_letter_code
_entity_poly.pdbx_strand_id
1 'polypeptide(L)'
;PDFHRRDLYEAIEKGDYPEYEFGVQIISEEDEFSFDFDILDPTKIWPEEDVPVKRIGKMTLNRNVDNVFAETEQVAFHPGNVVPGIDFTNDPLLQGRLFSYTDTQLIRLGGPNFHELPINRPVCPFHNNQRDGYGRQTINVGQVSYHKNSLANNTPAPVSEAEGGYAHYQEKIDARKVRARSESFKDHFTQATMFWNSMSKPEKEHIIEAFSFELGKCVEKSVRTQALEMIANIDLEMASKVAENLGMVIQGTAENKVTKSSPALSQLNTVMKPDTRKIAILVGDGFDEELLSFMEALKAKGTLPMVVSDHHGSVTGANGASLPVDHTFLTADSVLFDAVYVASNDGITPAFKKNAMLFVQEA
;
A
#
# COMPACT_ATOMS: atom_id res chain seq x y z
N PRO A 1 -14.05 3.24 -8.19
CA PRO A 1 -13.35 3.29 -6.90
C PRO A 1 -13.30 1.94 -6.18
N ASP A 2 -14.18 0.99 -6.51
CA ASP A 2 -14.30 -0.30 -5.83
C ASP A 2 -13.46 -1.43 -6.42
N PHE A 3 -12.82 -1.26 -7.55
CA PHE A 3 -12.23 -2.37 -8.29
C PHE A 3 -11.07 -3.04 -7.54
N HIS A 4 -10.22 -2.32 -6.83
CA HIS A 4 -9.14 -2.91 -6.04
C HIS A 4 -9.68 -3.84 -4.94
N ARG A 5 -10.71 -3.37 -4.22
CA ARG A 5 -11.35 -4.15 -3.16
C ARG A 5 -12.08 -5.37 -3.72
N ARG A 6 -12.78 -5.21 -4.85
CA ARG A 6 -13.47 -6.30 -5.54
C ARG A 6 -12.48 -7.34 -6.05
N ASP A 7 -11.41 -6.91 -6.70
CA ASP A 7 -10.37 -7.79 -7.22
C ASP A 7 -9.77 -8.68 -6.13
N LEU A 8 -9.36 -8.08 -5.01
CA LEU A 8 -8.82 -8.80 -3.86
C LEU A 8 -9.84 -9.79 -3.27
N TYR A 9 -11.08 -9.34 -3.06
CA TYR A 9 -12.14 -10.18 -2.51
C TYR A 9 -12.44 -11.38 -3.40
N GLU A 10 -12.64 -11.14 -4.70
CA GLU A 10 -12.97 -12.19 -5.65
C GLU A 10 -11.83 -13.18 -5.87
N ALA A 11 -10.57 -12.72 -5.86
CA ALA A 11 -9.41 -13.61 -5.95
C ALA A 11 -9.38 -14.60 -4.78
N ILE A 12 -9.63 -14.13 -3.56
CA ILE A 12 -9.67 -14.99 -2.36
C ILE A 12 -10.85 -15.98 -2.44
N GLU A 13 -12.05 -15.54 -2.86
CA GLU A 13 -13.22 -16.41 -3.00
C GLU A 13 -13.02 -17.50 -4.06
N LYS A 14 -12.29 -17.20 -5.14
CA LYS A 14 -11.95 -18.17 -6.20
C LYS A 14 -10.83 -19.14 -5.82
N GLY A 15 -10.11 -18.89 -4.72
CA GLY A 15 -8.95 -19.67 -4.32
C GLY A 15 -7.62 -19.23 -4.97
N ASP A 16 -7.62 -18.12 -5.71
CA ASP A 16 -6.42 -17.50 -6.29
C ASP A 16 -5.78 -16.57 -5.25
N TYR A 17 -5.26 -17.16 -4.19
CA TYR A 17 -4.81 -16.43 -3.00
C TYR A 17 -3.65 -15.49 -3.29
N PRO A 18 -3.81 -14.15 -3.10
CA PRO A 18 -2.71 -13.21 -3.23
C PRO A 18 -1.62 -13.46 -2.20
N GLU A 19 -0.37 -13.38 -2.65
CA GLU A 19 0.80 -13.63 -1.84
C GLU A 19 1.76 -12.44 -1.85
N TYR A 20 2.35 -12.16 -0.68
CA TYR A 20 3.31 -11.10 -0.47
C TYR A 20 4.56 -11.66 0.20
N GLU A 21 5.73 -11.26 -0.27
CA GLU A 21 6.99 -11.55 0.42
C GLU A 21 7.11 -10.65 1.66
N PHE A 22 7.54 -11.25 2.77
CA PHE A 22 7.85 -10.54 3.99
C PHE A 22 9.36 -10.43 4.15
N GLY A 23 9.86 -9.21 4.13
CA GLY A 23 11.28 -8.91 4.21
C GLY A 23 11.59 -7.90 5.31
N VAL A 24 12.85 -7.89 5.74
CA VAL A 24 13.39 -6.94 6.71
C VAL A 24 14.68 -6.31 6.18
N GLN A 25 14.89 -5.05 6.49
CA GLN A 25 16.17 -4.37 6.36
C GLN A 25 16.74 -4.20 7.77
N ILE A 26 18.01 -4.53 7.95
CA ILE A 26 18.67 -4.50 9.27
C ILE A 26 19.89 -3.62 9.17
N ILE A 27 19.96 -2.63 10.04
CA ILE A 27 21.14 -1.78 10.25
C ILE A 27 21.64 -2.08 11.66
N SER A 28 22.95 -2.33 11.80
CA SER A 28 23.56 -2.49 13.11
C SER A 28 23.62 -1.14 13.84
N GLU A 29 23.64 -1.18 15.18
CA GLU A 29 23.77 0.03 16.00
C GLU A 29 25.03 0.82 15.65
N GLU A 30 26.12 0.13 15.33
CA GLU A 30 27.41 0.73 14.97
C GLU A 30 27.34 1.53 13.66
N ASP A 31 26.38 1.19 12.77
CA ASP A 31 26.19 1.79 11.46
C ASP A 31 25.09 2.87 11.44
N GLU A 32 24.45 3.16 12.57
CA GLU A 32 23.33 4.12 12.67
C GLU A 32 23.62 5.47 11.99
N PHE A 33 24.84 5.95 12.11
CA PHE A 33 25.28 7.26 11.57
C PHE A 33 26.14 7.15 10.30
N SER A 34 26.16 5.98 9.64
CA SER A 34 27.01 5.74 8.46
C SER A 34 26.37 6.21 7.15
N PHE A 35 25.13 6.64 7.19
CA PHE A 35 24.33 7.02 6.00
C PHE A 35 24.35 8.52 5.76
N ASP A 36 24.10 8.95 4.52
CA ASP A 36 23.94 10.35 4.12
C ASP A 36 22.57 10.94 4.46
N PHE A 37 21.73 10.18 5.16
CA PHE A 37 20.41 10.56 5.66
C PHE A 37 20.23 10.05 7.09
N ASP A 38 19.28 10.63 7.81
CA ASP A 38 18.88 10.17 9.15
C ASP A 38 17.95 8.94 8.99
N ILE A 39 18.41 7.78 9.47
CA ILE A 39 17.64 6.52 9.39
C ILE A 39 16.35 6.53 10.22
N LEU A 40 16.23 7.46 11.17
CA LEU A 40 15.04 7.67 12.00
C LEU A 40 14.11 8.78 11.45
N ASP A 41 14.46 9.42 10.35
CA ASP A 41 13.61 10.41 9.71
C ASP A 41 12.47 9.72 8.93
N PRO A 42 11.20 9.88 9.36
CA PRO A 42 10.04 9.21 8.72
C PRO A 42 9.77 9.69 7.29
N THR A 43 10.45 10.73 6.82
CA THR A 43 10.36 11.21 5.44
C THR A 43 11.42 10.60 4.52
N LYS A 44 12.27 9.75 5.04
CA LYS A 44 13.35 9.09 4.30
C LYS A 44 13.04 7.61 4.10
N ILE A 45 13.59 7.06 3.03
CA ILE A 45 13.59 5.61 2.73
C ILE A 45 15.01 5.07 2.85
N TRP A 46 15.12 3.77 3.08
CA TRP A 46 16.39 3.05 3.05
C TRP A 46 16.53 2.37 1.68
N PRO A 47 17.38 2.89 0.76
CA PRO A 47 17.59 2.25 -0.53
C PRO A 47 18.08 0.80 -0.36
N GLU A 48 17.56 -0.13 -1.15
CA GLU A 48 17.94 -1.55 -1.05
C GLU A 48 19.41 -1.78 -1.42
N GLU A 49 19.99 -0.90 -2.21
CA GLU A 49 21.41 -0.92 -2.55
C GLU A 49 22.31 -0.54 -1.38
N ASP A 50 21.83 0.29 -0.46
CA ASP A 50 22.52 0.67 0.76
C ASP A 50 22.26 -0.35 1.89
N VAL A 51 21.01 -0.78 2.03
CA VAL A 51 20.57 -1.74 3.06
C VAL A 51 19.71 -2.82 2.40
N PRO A 52 20.29 -3.96 2.04
CA PRO A 52 19.57 -5.02 1.31
C PRO A 52 18.38 -5.60 2.08
N VAL A 53 17.29 -5.85 1.39
CA VAL A 53 16.11 -6.53 1.94
C VAL A 53 16.42 -8.02 2.13
N LYS A 54 16.29 -8.51 3.35
CA LYS A 54 16.38 -9.91 3.71
C LYS A 54 14.99 -10.53 3.78
N ARG A 55 14.67 -11.39 2.83
CA ARG A 55 13.39 -12.10 2.80
C ARG A 55 13.34 -13.15 3.91
N ILE A 56 12.32 -13.09 4.75
CA ILE A 56 12.17 -13.96 5.93
C ILE A 56 10.86 -14.73 5.96
N GLY A 57 9.93 -14.42 5.07
CA GLY A 57 8.64 -15.11 5.05
C GLY A 57 7.75 -14.74 3.89
N LYS A 58 6.56 -15.33 3.91
CA LYS A 58 5.50 -15.09 2.95
C LYS A 58 4.17 -14.90 3.66
N MET A 59 3.39 -13.93 3.24
CA MET A 59 2.03 -13.69 3.68
C MET A 59 1.07 -14.09 2.55
N THR A 60 0.13 -14.98 2.86
CA THR A 60 -0.90 -15.44 1.92
C THR A 60 -2.27 -14.99 2.42
N LEU A 61 -3.03 -14.26 1.61
CA LEU A 61 -4.38 -13.83 1.92
C LEU A 61 -5.37 -14.89 1.45
N ASN A 62 -5.84 -15.73 2.35
CA ASN A 62 -6.59 -16.94 2.04
C ASN A 62 -7.99 -17.01 2.65
N ARG A 63 -8.48 -15.92 3.24
CA ARG A 63 -9.83 -15.85 3.81
C ARG A 63 -10.34 -14.42 3.81
N ASN A 64 -11.53 -14.23 3.26
CA ASN A 64 -12.31 -13.01 3.45
C ASN A 64 -12.97 -13.00 4.84
N VAL A 65 -13.37 -11.79 5.28
CA VAL A 65 -14.18 -11.62 6.49
C VAL A 65 -15.66 -11.82 6.14
N ASP A 66 -16.43 -12.36 7.10
CA ASP A 66 -17.89 -12.47 6.97
C ASP A 66 -18.59 -11.15 7.33
N ASN A 67 -18.09 -10.49 8.38
CA ASN A 67 -18.65 -9.25 8.88
C ASN A 67 -17.56 -8.19 9.04
N VAL A 68 -17.50 -7.25 8.09
CA VAL A 68 -16.51 -6.19 8.08
C VAL A 68 -16.53 -5.30 9.34
N PHE A 69 -17.69 -5.10 9.93
CA PHE A 69 -17.83 -4.29 11.16
C PHE A 69 -17.16 -4.95 12.36
N ALA A 70 -17.35 -6.25 12.53
CA ALA A 70 -16.79 -6.98 13.65
C ALA A 70 -15.34 -7.43 13.43
N GLU A 71 -14.97 -7.76 12.18
CA GLU A 71 -13.70 -8.42 11.87
C GLU A 71 -12.65 -7.50 11.23
N THR A 72 -13.03 -6.26 10.86
CA THR A 72 -12.10 -5.29 10.23
C THR A 72 -12.18 -3.93 10.89
N GLU A 73 -13.37 -3.30 10.93
CA GLU A 73 -13.54 -1.91 11.39
C GLU A 73 -13.12 -1.72 12.86
N GLN A 74 -13.34 -2.72 13.71
CA GLN A 74 -13.03 -2.69 15.14
C GLN A 74 -11.56 -3.03 15.47
N VAL A 75 -10.70 -3.25 14.46
CA VAL A 75 -9.30 -3.55 14.72
C VAL A 75 -8.60 -2.40 15.43
N ALA A 76 -7.90 -2.72 16.51
CA ALA A 76 -7.15 -1.78 17.34
C ALA A 76 -5.65 -1.97 17.16
N PHE A 77 -5.13 -1.68 15.97
CA PHE A 77 -3.69 -1.68 15.74
C PHE A 77 -2.99 -0.66 16.65
N HIS A 78 -1.87 -1.06 17.26
CA HIS A 78 -1.08 -0.20 18.11
C HIS A 78 0.41 -0.52 17.99
N PRO A 79 1.27 0.44 17.60
CA PRO A 79 2.71 0.20 17.44
C PRO A 79 3.42 -0.12 18.77
N GLY A 80 2.80 0.19 19.91
CA GLY A 80 3.29 -0.15 21.23
C GLY A 80 3.08 -1.61 21.66
N ASN A 81 2.31 -2.40 20.89
CA ASN A 81 2.10 -3.82 21.17
C ASN A 81 3.28 -4.64 20.60
N VAL A 82 4.36 -4.71 21.34
CA VAL A 82 5.58 -5.41 20.97
C VAL A 82 5.85 -6.62 21.85
N VAL A 83 6.66 -7.54 21.38
CA VAL A 83 7.13 -8.72 22.13
C VAL A 83 8.50 -8.45 22.75
N PRO A 84 8.95 -9.24 23.76
CA PRO A 84 10.30 -9.14 24.27
C PRO A 84 11.35 -9.21 23.16
N GLY A 85 12.36 -8.34 23.23
CA GLY A 85 13.40 -8.21 22.21
C GLY A 85 13.14 -7.16 21.14
N ILE A 86 11.95 -6.54 21.13
CA ILE A 86 11.63 -5.38 20.26
C ILE A 86 11.37 -4.18 21.15
N ASP A 87 11.98 -3.06 20.82
CA ASP A 87 11.83 -1.79 21.53
C ASP A 87 11.64 -0.62 20.53
N PHE A 88 11.51 0.58 21.05
CA PHE A 88 11.16 1.78 20.31
C PHE A 88 12.39 2.67 20.10
N THR A 89 12.55 3.12 18.86
CA THR A 89 13.57 4.12 18.51
C THR A 89 13.15 5.52 18.98
N ASN A 90 14.10 6.45 18.92
CA ASN A 90 13.86 7.86 19.23
C ASN A 90 13.20 8.65 18.09
N ASP A 91 12.72 7.98 17.06
CA ASP A 91 11.93 8.59 15.98
C ASP A 91 10.74 9.37 16.57
N PRO A 92 10.67 10.70 16.34
CA PRO A 92 9.61 11.54 16.91
C PRO A 92 8.20 11.13 16.48
N LEU A 93 8.05 10.62 15.25
CA LEU A 93 6.75 10.17 14.75
C LEU A 93 6.31 8.89 15.49
N LEU A 94 7.21 7.93 15.65
CA LEU A 94 6.94 6.72 16.42
C LEU A 94 6.58 7.05 17.86
N GLN A 95 7.35 7.91 18.52
CA GLN A 95 7.08 8.35 19.90
C GLN A 95 5.70 9.00 20.03
N GLY A 96 5.28 9.80 19.05
CA GLY A 96 3.92 10.36 18.98
C GLY A 96 2.85 9.31 18.76
N ARG A 97 3.13 8.28 17.98
CA ARG A 97 2.21 7.18 17.71
C ARG A 97 1.94 6.29 18.92
N LEU A 98 2.89 6.16 19.85
CA LEU A 98 2.72 5.34 21.06
C LEU A 98 1.54 5.79 21.94
N PHE A 99 1.19 7.07 21.95
CA PHE A 99 0.03 7.55 22.68
C PHE A 99 -1.18 7.85 21.77
N SER A 100 -0.97 8.33 20.56
CA SER A 100 -2.07 8.70 19.66
C SER A 100 -2.94 7.52 19.23
N TYR A 101 -2.35 6.33 19.07
CA TYR A 101 -3.12 5.11 18.80
C TYR A 101 -3.95 4.68 19.99
N THR A 102 -3.46 4.83 21.23
CA THR A 102 -4.28 4.59 22.41
C THR A 102 -5.43 5.58 22.50
N ASP A 103 -5.18 6.86 22.28
CA ASP A 103 -6.21 7.91 22.31
C ASP A 103 -7.32 7.63 21.29
N THR A 104 -6.97 7.32 20.06
CA THR A 104 -7.97 7.00 19.02
C THR A 104 -8.78 5.73 19.35
N GLN A 105 -8.16 4.69 19.93
CA GLN A 105 -8.87 3.46 20.31
C GLN A 105 -9.89 3.72 21.43
N LEU A 106 -9.53 4.51 22.42
CA LEU A 106 -10.43 4.90 23.51
C LEU A 106 -11.69 5.61 23.02
N ILE A 107 -11.57 6.42 21.98
CA ILE A 107 -12.67 7.20 21.40
C ILE A 107 -13.44 6.38 20.37
N ARG A 108 -12.73 5.82 19.38
CA ARG A 108 -13.34 5.12 18.24
C ARG A 108 -14.04 3.82 18.64
N LEU A 109 -13.50 3.09 19.59
CA LEU A 109 -14.00 1.77 20.01
C LEU A 109 -14.79 1.79 21.32
N GLY A 110 -15.07 2.98 21.86
CA GLY A 110 -16.05 3.19 22.90
C GLY A 110 -15.57 2.96 24.34
N GLY A 111 -14.27 2.81 24.57
CA GLY A 111 -13.76 2.72 25.95
C GLY A 111 -12.48 1.92 26.14
N PRO A 112 -12.00 1.78 27.40
CA PRO A 112 -10.72 1.18 27.71
C PRO A 112 -10.65 -0.35 27.45
N ASN A 113 -11.78 -0.98 27.18
CA ASN A 113 -11.90 -2.43 26.98
C ASN A 113 -11.89 -2.84 25.50
N PHE A 114 -11.41 -1.99 24.60
CA PHE A 114 -11.32 -2.30 23.18
C PHE A 114 -10.48 -3.55 22.89
N HIS A 115 -9.55 -3.92 23.76
CA HIS A 115 -8.75 -5.15 23.66
C HIS A 115 -9.54 -6.42 23.95
N GLU A 116 -10.78 -6.34 24.44
CA GLU A 116 -11.68 -7.48 24.63
C GLU A 116 -12.55 -7.77 23.41
N LEU A 117 -12.61 -6.86 22.44
CA LEU A 117 -13.30 -7.13 21.19
C LEU A 117 -12.67 -8.36 20.50
N PRO A 118 -13.48 -9.25 19.91
CA PRO A 118 -12.98 -10.52 19.38
C PRO A 118 -11.79 -10.38 18.41
N ILE A 119 -11.78 -9.35 17.57
CA ILE A 119 -10.69 -9.09 16.63
C ILE A 119 -9.38 -8.67 17.32
N ASN A 120 -9.47 -8.06 18.51
CA ASN A 120 -8.31 -7.47 19.21
C ASN A 120 -7.76 -8.37 20.31
N ARG A 121 -8.56 -9.28 20.83
CA ARG A 121 -8.13 -10.13 21.93
C ARG A 121 -7.12 -11.18 21.48
N PRO A 122 -6.11 -11.53 22.32
CA PRO A 122 -5.21 -12.63 22.04
C PRO A 122 -5.95 -13.95 21.86
N VAL A 123 -5.57 -14.74 20.85
CA VAL A 123 -6.09 -16.11 20.65
C VAL A 123 -5.46 -17.07 21.67
N CYS A 124 -4.17 -16.88 21.98
CA CYS A 124 -3.49 -17.63 23.03
C CYS A 124 -3.98 -17.21 24.43
N PRO A 125 -4.01 -18.10 25.41
CA PRO A 125 -4.33 -17.75 26.79
C PRO A 125 -3.22 -16.87 27.37
N PHE A 126 -3.35 -15.59 27.16
CA PHE A 126 -2.45 -14.56 27.68
C PHE A 126 -3.14 -13.83 28.83
N HIS A 127 -2.48 -13.79 29.98
CA HIS A 127 -2.98 -13.08 31.15
C HIS A 127 -2.13 -11.84 31.39
N ASN A 128 -2.80 -10.68 31.46
CA ASN A 128 -2.24 -9.45 32.00
C ASN A 128 -3.10 -8.98 33.18
N ASN A 129 -2.65 -7.99 33.89
CA ASN A 129 -3.34 -7.50 35.07
C ASN A 129 -4.34 -6.38 34.79
N GLN A 130 -4.61 -6.09 33.54
CA GLN A 130 -5.60 -5.10 33.08
C GLN A 130 -6.99 -5.74 33.13
N ARG A 131 -7.64 -5.71 34.27
CA ARG A 131 -8.93 -6.35 34.50
C ARG A 131 -10.04 -5.41 34.95
N ASP A 132 -9.67 -4.17 35.29
CA ASP A 132 -10.62 -3.18 35.81
C ASP A 132 -10.98 -2.17 34.70
N GLY A 133 -12.14 -1.57 34.79
CA GLY A 133 -12.66 -0.59 33.82
C GLY A 133 -14.14 -0.81 33.50
N TYR A 134 -14.79 0.21 33.01
CA TYR A 134 -16.20 0.11 32.61
C TYR A 134 -16.34 -0.65 31.27
N GLY A 135 -17.52 -1.26 31.08
CA GLY A 135 -17.81 -2.01 29.86
C GLY A 135 -17.07 -3.34 29.73
N ARG A 136 -16.54 -3.90 30.81
CA ARG A 136 -15.84 -5.20 30.81
C ARG A 136 -16.76 -6.31 30.30
N GLN A 137 -16.22 -7.16 29.41
CA GLN A 137 -16.92 -8.33 28.85
C GLN A 137 -16.44 -9.64 29.48
N THR A 138 -15.24 -9.62 30.08
CA THR A 138 -14.61 -10.80 30.70
C THR A 138 -14.71 -10.71 32.21
N ILE A 139 -15.08 -11.83 32.85
CA ILE A 139 -15.08 -11.96 34.31
C ILE A 139 -13.72 -12.48 34.76
N ASN A 140 -12.92 -11.57 35.33
CA ASN A 140 -11.62 -11.91 35.89
C ASN A 140 -11.79 -12.37 37.36
N VAL A 141 -11.17 -13.48 37.70
CA VAL A 141 -11.18 -14.03 39.04
C VAL A 141 -9.91 -13.65 39.80
N GLY A 142 -10.01 -13.35 41.06
CA GLY A 142 -8.92 -12.98 41.95
C GLY A 142 -9.20 -11.69 42.72
N GLN A 143 -8.45 -11.46 43.79
CA GLN A 143 -8.71 -10.34 44.70
C GLN A 143 -8.01 -9.06 44.32
N VAL A 144 -6.86 -9.14 43.64
CA VAL A 144 -6.01 -7.98 43.32
C VAL A 144 -5.42 -8.05 41.92
N SER A 145 -5.13 -6.89 41.36
CA SER A 145 -4.52 -6.69 40.04
C SER A 145 -3.19 -5.89 40.09
N TYR A 146 -2.61 -5.70 41.26
CA TYR A 146 -1.42 -4.88 41.47
C TYR A 146 -0.35 -5.58 42.31
N HIS A 147 0.89 -5.16 42.16
CA HIS A 147 2.05 -5.56 42.94
C HIS A 147 2.63 -4.30 43.66
N LYS A 148 3.01 -4.37 44.95
CA LYS A 148 2.95 -5.51 45.89
C LYS A 148 1.58 -5.59 46.57
N ASN A 149 1.21 -6.78 47.00
CA ASN A 149 -0.02 -6.96 47.78
C ASN A 149 0.16 -8.03 48.89
N SER A 150 -0.75 -8.02 49.88
CA SER A 150 -0.78 -8.99 50.98
C SER A 150 -1.96 -9.97 50.86
N LEU A 151 -2.76 -9.91 49.82
CA LEU A 151 -4.01 -10.60 49.70
C LEU A 151 -3.94 -11.88 48.86
N ALA A 152 -3.04 -11.94 47.87
CA ALA A 152 -2.95 -13.06 46.95
C ALA A 152 -1.53 -13.62 46.82
N ASN A 153 -0.86 -13.85 47.97
CA ASN A 153 0.53 -14.30 48.03
C ASN A 153 1.49 -13.37 47.22
N ASN A 154 1.21 -12.08 47.25
CA ASN A 154 1.96 -11.07 46.50
C ASN A 154 1.96 -11.30 44.98
N THR A 155 0.92 -11.93 44.42
CA THR A 155 0.70 -12.05 42.97
C THR A 155 -0.40 -11.06 42.52
N PRO A 156 -0.32 -10.47 41.35
CA PRO A 156 0.72 -10.62 40.31
C PRO A 156 2.07 -10.04 40.72
N ALA A 157 3.12 -10.49 40.08
CA ALA A 157 4.47 -9.97 40.31
C ALA A 157 5.18 -9.71 38.96
N PRO A 158 6.08 -8.71 38.90
CA PRO A 158 6.94 -8.53 37.74
C PRO A 158 7.78 -9.79 37.46
N VAL A 159 8.00 -10.06 36.20
CA VAL A 159 8.85 -11.15 35.70
C VAL A 159 10.18 -10.57 35.24
N SER A 160 11.28 -11.18 35.63
CA SER A 160 12.62 -10.77 35.21
C SER A 160 12.84 -11.05 33.71
N GLU A 161 13.78 -10.34 33.09
CA GLU A 161 14.17 -10.58 31.70
C GLU A 161 14.62 -12.04 31.49
N ALA A 162 15.39 -12.61 32.43
CA ALA A 162 15.84 -13.99 32.38
C ALA A 162 14.70 -15.01 32.41
N GLU A 163 13.52 -14.64 32.93
CA GLU A 163 12.30 -15.43 32.97
C GLU A 163 11.32 -15.10 31.83
N GLY A 164 11.76 -14.31 30.83
CA GLY A 164 10.96 -13.91 29.66
C GLY A 164 10.17 -12.61 29.86
N GLY A 165 10.47 -11.83 30.87
CA GLY A 165 9.91 -10.49 31.05
C GLY A 165 10.42 -9.52 30.02
N TYR A 166 9.66 -8.45 29.79
CA TYR A 166 10.05 -7.38 28.89
C TYR A 166 11.10 -6.45 29.58
N ALA A 167 12.16 -6.14 28.84
CA ALA A 167 13.14 -5.13 29.25
C ALA A 167 13.34 -4.11 28.13
N HIS A 168 13.48 -2.84 28.52
CA HIS A 168 13.82 -1.77 27.59
C HIS A 168 15.30 -1.81 27.22
N TYR A 169 15.60 -1.50 25.98
CA TYR A 169 16.95 -1.24 25.52
C TYR A 169 17.53 0.00 26.27
N GLN A 170 18.74 -0.15 26.79
CA GLN A 170 19.42 0.92 27.54
C GLN A 170 20.40 1.64 26.62
N GLU A 171 20.05 2.85 26.21
CA GLU A 171 20.93 3.72 25.43
C GLU A 171 21.61 4.77 26.33
N LYS A 172 22.93 4.91 26.15
CA LYS A 172 23.67 5.99 26.81
C LYS A 172 23.57 7.26 25.97
N ILE A 173 22.98 8.32 26.54
CA ILE A 173 22.85 9.62 25.89
C ILE A 173 23.82 10.61 26.60
N ASP A 174 24.69 11.22 25.80
CA ASP A 174 25.60 12.30 26.24
C ASP A 174 25.37 13.51 25.32
N ALA A 175 24.29 14.25 25.54
CA ALA A 175 23.88 15.38 24.71
C ALA A 175 23.10 16.42 25.52
N ARG A 176 22.96 17.62 24.96
CA ARG A 176 22.05 18.64 25.49
C ARG A 176 20.61 18.35 25.05
N LYS A 177 19.69 18.34 25.99
CA LYS A 177 18.26 18.32 25.66
C LYS A 177 17.85 19.64 25.04
N VAL A 178 17.56 19.66 23.78
CA VAL A 178 17.11 20.84 23.01
C VAL A 178 15.78 20.57 22.35
N ARG A 179 15.05 21.64 22.01
CA ARG A 179 13.84 21.58 21.22
C ARG A 179 14.15 22.16 19.84
N ALA A 180 14.77 21.37 19.01
CA ALA A 180 15.15 21.75 17.65
C ALA A 180 14.97 20.55 16.71
N ARG A 181 14.73 20.82 15.44
CA ARG A 181 14.81 19.79 14.38
C ARG A 181 16.28 19.63 13.98
N SER A 182 16.67 18.41 13.61
CA SER A 182 17.98 18.14 13.05
C SER A 182 18.21 18.89 11.74
N GLU A 183 19.45 19.15 11.37
CA GLU A 183 19.78 19.78 10.08
C GLU A 183 19.39 18.86 8.91
N SER A 184 19.49 17.52 9.07
CA SER A 184 19.07 16.53 8.08
C SER A 184 17.60 16.64 7.72
N PHE A 185 16.74 17.08 8.65
CA PHE A 185 15.31 17.31 8.38
C PHE A 185 15.08 18.45 7.38
N LYS A 186 16.02 19.34 7.19
CA LYS A 186 15.92 20.45 6.20
C LYS A 186 16.15 19.98 4.78
N ASP A 187 16.76 18.82 4.60
CA ASP A 187 16.94 18.21 3.28
C ASP A 187 15.68 17.49 2.84
N HIS A 188 14.85 18.21 2.08
CA HIS A 188 13.59 17.71 1.55
C HIS A 188 13.70 17.14 0.13
N PHE A 189 14.79 17.37 -0.57
CA PHE A 189 14.86 17.16 -2.01
C PHE A 189 15.87 16.09 -2.47
N THR A 190 16.89 15.80 -1.70
CA THR A 190 17.93 14.81 -2.09
C THR A 190 17.33 13.45 -2.42
N GLN A 191 16.54 12.87 -1.52
CA GLN A 191 15.92 11.58 -1.79
C GLN A 191 14.76 11.64 -2.80
N ALA A 192 14.03 12.75 -2.87
CA ALA A 192 13.02 12.96 -3.89
C ALA A 192 13.65 12.96 -5.30
N THR A 193 14.83 13.58 -5.44
CA THR A 193 15.60 13.56 -6.68
C THR A 193 16.16 12.17 -6.97
N MET A 194 16.69 11.46 -5.97
CA MET A 194 17.12 10.08 -6.11
C MET A 194 15.95 9.19 -6.62
N PHE A 195 14.76 9.35 -6.06
CA PHE A 195 13.57 8.64 -6.51
C PHE A 195 13.26 8.94 -7.98
N TRP A 196 13.22 10.23 -8.35
CA TRP A 196 13.02 10.65 -9.73
C TRP A 196 14.06 10.07 -10.67
N ASN A 197 15.35 10.11 -10.30
CA ASN A 197 16.44 9.54 -11.08
C ASN A 197 16.31 8.02 -11.27
N SER A 198 15.67 7.34 -10.34
CA SER A 198 15.47 5.89 -10.34
C SER A 198 14.37 5.44 -11.31
N MET A 199 13.45 6.34 -11.65
CA MET A 199 12.26 6.03 -12.44
C MET A 199 12.57 5.83 -13.92
N SER A 200 11.92 4.85 -14.55
CA SER A 200 11.86 4.66 -15.99
C SER A 200 11.08 5.79 -16.66
N LYS A 201 11.15 5.86 -17.99
CA LYS A 201 10.43 6.89 -18.75
C LYS A 201 8.92 6.87 -18.53
N PRO A 202 8.21 5.71 -18.60
CA PRO A 202 6.78 5.66 -18.31
C PRO A 202 6.43 6.11 -16.88
N GLU A 203 7.23 5.69 -15.90
CA GLU A 203 7.01 6.09 -14.49
C GLU A 203 7.16 7.62 -14.33
N LYS A 204 8.13 8.23 -14.97
CA LYS A 204 8.30 9.70 -14.98
C LYS A 204 7.12 10.42 -15.64
N GLU A 205 6.60 9.88 -16.73
CA GLU A 205 5.42 10.42 -17.41
C GLU A 205 4.19 10.35 -16.49
N HIS A 206 3.95 9.23 -15.82
CA HIS A 206 2.88 9.09 -14.82
C HIS A 206 3.00 10.09 -13.67
N ILE A 207 4.22 10.34 -13.17
CA ILE A 207 4.45 11.34 -12.11
C ILE A 207 4.07 12.75 -12.59
N ILE A 208 4.46 13.10 -13.82
CA ILE A 208 4.13 14.41 -14.41
C ILE A 208 2.61 14.56 -14.58
N GLU A 209 1.94 13.53 -15.09
CA GLU A 209 0.49 13.51 -15.26
C GLU A 209 -0.23 13.62 -13.91
N ALA A 210 0.21 12.87 -12.90
CA ALA A 210 -0.37 12.90 -11.56
C ALA A 210 -0.26 14.30 -10.92
N PHE A 211 0.90 14.92 -10.95
CA PHE A 211 1.05 16.30 -10.47
C PHE A 211 0.23 17.31 -11.27
N SER A 212 0.17 17.16 -12.58
CA SER A 212 -0.64 18.03 -13.44
C SER A 212 -2.13 17.90 -13.11
N PHE A 213 -2.61 16.68 -12.92
CA PHE A 213 -4.01 16.39 -12.57
C PHE A 213 -4.37 16.96 -11.19
N GLU A 214 -3.55 16.73 -10.18
CA GLU A 214 -3.86 17.20 -8.82
C GLU A 214 -3.71 18.72 -8.68
N LEU A 215 -2.66 19.31 -9.22
CA LEU A 215 -2.48 20.76 -9.19
C LEU A 215 -3.50 21.48 -10.07
N GLY A 216 -3.98 20.83 -11.12
CA GLY A 216 -5.07 21.36 -11.96
C GLY A 216 -6.36 21.63 -11.20
N LYS A 217 -6.63 20.89 -10.13
CA LYS A 217 -7.79 21.08 -9.27
C LYS A 217 -7.66 22.28 -8.31
N CYS A 218 -6.44 22.78 -8.07
CA CYS A 218 -6.22 23.95 -7.21
C CYS A 218 -6.70 25.21 -7.91
N VAL A 219 -7.61 25.95 -7.29
CA VAL A 219 -8.12 27.21 -7.85
C VAL A 219 -7.06 28.32 -7.79
N GLU A 220 -6.36 28.41 -6.66
CA GLU A 220 -5.39 29.47 -6.38
C GLU A 220 -4.07 29.26 -7.14
N LYS A 221 -3.76 30.18 -8.06
CA LYS A 221 -2.52 30.15 -8.84
C LYS A 221 -1.26 30.20 -7.98
N SER A 222 -1.30 30.93 -6.86
CA SER A 222 -0.16 31.03 -5.93
C SER A 222 0.23 29.67 -5.34
N VAL A 223 -0.75 28.80 -5.07
CA VAL A 223 -0.48 27.42 -4.60
C VAL A 223 0.21 26.61 -5.68
N ARG A 224 -0.27 26.69 -6.95
CA ARG A 224 0.37 26.02 -8.07
C ARG A 224 1.81 26.51 -8.28
N THR A 225 2.04 27.82 -8.19
CA THR A 225 3.38 28.41 -8.33
C THR A 225 4.33 27.87 -7.28
N GLN A 226 3.94 27.89 -6.00
CA GLN A 226 4.77 27.39 -4.90
C GLN A 226 5.06 25.89 -5.04
N ALA A 227 4.07 25.10 -5.45
CA ALA A 227 4.26 23.67 -5.70
C ALA A 227 5.27 23.42 -6.86
N LEU A 228 5.15 24.17 -7.94
CA LEU A 228 6.09 24.08 -9.07
C LEU A 228 7.52 24.49 -8.68
N GLU A 229 7.68 25.51 -7.85
CA GLU A 229 8.98 25.91 -7.29
C GLU A 229 9.60 24.81 -6.43
N MET A 230 8.79 24.09 -5.66
CA MET A 230 9.24 22.93 -4.89
C MET A 230 9.65 21.76 -5.80
N ILE A 231 8.83 21.43 -6.80
CA ILE A 231 9.12 20.39 -7.78
C ILE A 231 10.40 20.70 -8.57
N ALA A 232 10.66 21.97 -8.87
CA ALA A 232 11.88 22.39 -9.57
C ALA A 232 13.17 22.10 -8.79
N ASN A 233 13.11 22.02 -7.46
CA ASN A 233 14.26 21.57 -6.65
C ASN A 233 14.54 20.06 -6.79
N ILE A 234 13.59 19.30 -7.27
CA ILE A 234 13.76 17.87 -7.54
C ILE A 234 14.32 17.69 -8.95
N ASP A 235 13.59 18.21 -9.95
CA ASP A 235 13.97 18.15 -11.34
C ASP A 235 13.29 19.27 -12.15
N LEU A 236 14.08 20.05 -12.88
CA LEU A 236 13.59 21.22 -13.62
C LEU A 236 12.78 20.82 -14.87
N GLU A 237 13.14 19.70 -15.53
CA GLU A 237 12.39 19.21 -16.69
C GLU A 237 11.00 18.76 -16.27
N MET A 238 10.90 18.00 -15.15
CA MET A 238 9.62 17.61 -14.56
C MET A 238 8.75 18.83 -14.24
N ALA A 239 9.32 19.81 -13.52
CA ALA A 239 8.60 21.03 -13.16
C ALA A 239 8.12 21.83 -14.39
N SER A 240 8.95 21.88 -15.45
CA SER A 240 8.60 22.56 -16.69
C SER A 240 7.44 21.89 -17.41
N LYS A 241 7.43 20.55 -17.49
CA LYS A 241 6.34 19.79 -18.12
C LYS A 241 5.03 19.92 -17.35
N VAL A 242 5.08 19.86 -16.02
CA VAL A 242 3.90 20.10 -15.18
C VAL A 242 3.39 21.53 -15.36
N ALA A 243 4.27 22.53 -15.39
CA ALA A 243 3.90 23.92 -15.62
C ALA A 243 3.23 24.12 -16.99
N GLU A 244 3.78 23.52 -18.05
CA GLU A 244 3.20 23.53 -19.39
C GLU A 244 1.77 22.98 -19.40
N ASN A 245 1.55 21.82 -18.77
CA ASN A 245 0.23 21.21 -18.67
C ASN A 245 -0.77 22.09 -17.89
N LEU A 246 -0.29 22.92 -16.97
CA LEU A 246 -1.12 23.85 -16.19
C LEU A 246 -1.28 25.24 -16.84
N GLY A 247 -0.69 25.45 -18.03
CA GLY A 247 -0.67 26.77 -18.69
C GLY A 247 0.14 27.82 -17.91
N MET A 248 1.18 27.40 -17.21
CA MET A 248 2.05 28.21 -16.36
C MET A 248 3.48 28.20 -16.88
N VAL A 249 4.28 29.15 -16.44
CA VAL A 249 5.71 29.22 -16.74
C VAL A 249 6.48 29.22 -15.42
N ILE A 250 7.48 28.36 -15.33
CA ILE A 250 8.39 28.34 -14.19
C ILE A 250 9.60 29.21 -14.50
N GLN A 251 10.00 30.03 -13.54
CA GLN A 251 11.23 30.78 -13.57
C GLN A 251 12.16 30.20 -12.51
N GLY A 252 13.22 29.55 -12.93
CA GLY A 252 14.19 28.99 -11.97
C GLY A 252 15.34 28.29 -12.68
N THR A 253 16.50 28.38 -12.10
CA THR A 253 17.69 27.58 -12.40
C THR A 253 17.98 26.73 -11.19
N ALA A 254 17.23 25.67 -10.98
CA ALA A 254 17.59 24.72 -9.94
C ALA A 254 18.76 23.87 -10.44
N GLU A 255 19.96 24.17 -9.96
CA GLU A 255 21.10 23.28 -10.12
C GLU A 255 20.95 22.12 -9.14
N ASN A 256 20.27 21.05 -9.56
CA ASN A 256 20.23 19.83 -8.78
C ASN A 256 21.51 19.03 -9.05
N LYS A 257 22.27 18.76 -8.00
CA LYS A 257 23.55 18.04 -8.06
C LYS A 257 23.43 16.55 -7.72
N VAL A 258 22.23 16.09 -7.39
CA VAL A 258 22.00 14.70 -6.98
C VAL A 258 21.96 13.81 -8.22
N THR A 259 22.92 12.90 -8.32
CA THR A 259 23.03 11.90 -9.39
C THR A 259 22.70 10.48 -8.91
N LYS A 260 22.54 10.29 -7.61
CA LYS A 260 22.21 8.98 -7.00
C LYS A 260 20.87 8.47 -7.55
N SER A 261 20.82 7.18 -7.80
CA SER A 261 19.59 6.43 -8.13
C SER A 261 19.58 5.13 -7.35
N SER A 262 18.39 4.57 -7.14
CA SER A 262 18.16 3.27 -6.51
C SER A 262 17.28 2.44 -7.44
N PRO A 263 17.86 1.57 -8.28
CA PRO A 263 17.13 0.75 -9.25
C PRO A 263 16.01 -0.08 -8.63
N ALA A 264 16.15 -0.51 -7.38
CA ALA A 264 15.12 -1.26 -6.66
C ALA A 264 13.79 -0.48 -6.51
N LEU A 265 13.79 0.85 -6.64
CA LEU A 265 12.59 1.69 -6.57
C LEU A 265 11.76 1.66 -7.87
N SER A 266 12.35 1.28 -9.00
CA SER A 266 11.65 1.24 -10.28
C SER A 266 10.94 -0.09 -10.50
N GLN A 267 9.71 -0.03 -10.99
CA GLN A 267 8.95 -1.21 -11.42
C GLN A 267 9.59 -1.92 -12.63
N LEU A 268 10.52 -1.27 -13.33
CA LEU A 268 11.26 -1.87 -14.44
C LEU A 268 12.02 -3.14 -14.01
N ASN A 269 12.40 -3.23 -12.74
CA ASN A 269 13.13 -4.37 -12.16
C ASN A 269 12.22 -5.44 -11.56
N THR A 270 10.90 -5.30 -11.64
CA THR A 270 9.96 -6.33 -11.18
C THR A 270 9.91 -7.49 -12.16
N VAL A 271 9.59 -8.68 -11.64
CA VAL A 271 9.41 -9.87 -12.48
C VAL A 271 8.12 -9.70 -13.27
N MET A 272 8.25 -9.50 -14.59
CA MET A 272 7.11 -9.41 -15.48
C MET A 272 6.71 -10.80 -15.95
N LYS A 273 5.53 -11.25 -15.53
CA LYS A 273 4.93 -12.52 -15.94
C LYS A 273 3.54 -12.28 -16.53
N PRO A 274 3.10 -13.12 -17.49
CA PRO A 274 1.76 -13.05 -18.05
C PRO A 274 0.69 -13.64 -17.12
N ASP A 275 1.07 -14.52 -16.18
CA ASP A 275 0.15 -15.17 -15.26
C ASP A 275 -0.63 -14.16 -14.42
N THR A 276 -1.89 -14.44 -14.20
CA THR A 276 -2.88 -13.60 -13.49
C THR A 276 -3.29 -12.30 -14.20
N ARG A 277 -2.69 -11.96 -15.35
CA ARG A 277 -3.04 -10.74 -16.09
C ARG A 277 -4.43 -10.86 -16.71
N LYS A 278 -5.29 -9.87 -16.46
CA LYS A 278 -6.63 -9.77 -17.02
C LYS A 278 -6.56 -9.12 -18.40
N ILE A 279 -7.10 -9.80 -19.40
CA ILE A 279 -7.10 -9.30 -20.79
C ILE A 279 -8.53 -9.10 -21.24
N ALA A 280 -8.92 -7.85 -21.51
CA ALA A 280 -10.22 -7.57 -22.10
C ALA A 280 -10.23 -8.01 -23.55
N ILE A 281 -11.12 -8.93 -23.90
CA ILE A 281 -11.40 -9.39 -25.26
C ILE A 281 -12.66 -8.67 -25.74
N LEU A 282 -12.48 -7.56 -26.47
CA LEU A 282 -13.61 -6.81 -27.03
C LEU A 282 -14.10 -7.52 -28.27
N VAL A 283 -15.30 -8.09 -28.20
CA VAL A 283 -15.84 -8.92 -29.30
C VAL A 283 -17.34 -8.74 -29.44
N GLY A 284 -17.82 -8.72 -30.70
CA GLY A 284 -19.22 -8.75 -31.09
C GLY A 284 -19.56 -10.04 -31.80
N ASP A 285 -20.82 -10.13 -32.28
CA ASP A 285 -21.26 -11.27 -33.10
C ASP A 285 -20.46 -11.38 -34.41
N GLY A 286 -20.33 -12.61 -34.91
CA GLY A 286 -19.63 -12.91 -36.13
C GLY A 286 -18.13 -13.10 -35.99
N PHE A 287 -17.62 -13.31 -34.78
CA PHE A 287 -16.20 -13.54 -34.54
C PHE A 287 -15.70 -14.84 -35.20
N ASP A 288 -14.40 -14.84 -35.53
CA ASP A 288 -13.76 -15.99 -36.15
C ASP A 288 -13.35 -17.05 -35.12
N GLU A 289 -13.31 -18.32 -35.54
CA GLU A 289 -12.92 -19.46 -34.68
C GLU A 289 -11.50 -19.32 -34.11
N GLU A 290 -10.63 -18.60 -34.81
CA GLU A 290 -9.27 -18.29 -34.34
C GLU A 290 -9.26 -17.56 -32.97
N LEU A 291 -10.29 -16.77 -32.66
CA LEU A 291 -10.41 -16.12 -31.37
C LEU A 291 -10.45 -17.11 -30.21
N LEU A 292 -11.19 -18.21 -30.36
CA LEU A 292 -11.28 -19.25 -29.32
C LEU A 292 -9.91 -19.89 -29.06
N SER A 293 -9.20 -20.20 -30.13
CA SER A 293 -7.84 -20.75 -30.04
C SER A 293 -6.86 -19.77 -29.41
N PHE A 294 -7.00 -18.48 -29.71
CA PHE A 294 -6.21 -17.42 -29.10
C PHE A 294 -6.48 -17.30 -27.60
N MET A 295 -7.75 -17.29 -27.19
CA MET A 295 -8.12 -17.24 -25.77
C MET A 295 -7.60 -18.46 -25.00
N GLU A 296 -7.65 -19.67 -25.59
CA GLU A 296 -7.06 -20.86 -24.97
C GLU A 296 -5.53 -20.76 -24.84
N ALA A 297 -4.86 -20.20 -25.83
CA ALA A 297 -3.42 -19.95 -25.76
C ALA A 297 -3.04 -18.93 -24.66
N LEU A 298 -3.88 -17.92 -24.46
CA LEU A 298 -3.74 -16.95 -23.34
C LEU A 298 -3.92 -17.65 -21.99
N LYS A 299 -4.98 -18.45 -21.82
CA LYS A 299 -5.22 -19.23 -20.59
C LYS A 299 -4.07 -20.19 -20.29
N ALA A 300 -3.50 -20.82 -21.32
CA ALA A 300 -2.34 -21.71 -21.17
C ALA A 300 -1.08 -20.99 -20.64
N LYS A 301 -1.02 -19.66 -20.76
CA LYS A 301 0.03 -18.81 -20.17
C LYS A 301 -0.33 -18.28 -18.78
N GLY A 302 -1.45 -18.73 -18.21
CA GLY A 302 -1.92 -18.29 -16.89
C GLY A 302 -2.64 -16.93 -16.91
N THR A 303 -2.91 -16.35 -18.08
CA THR A 303 -3.69 -15.10 -18.17
C THR A 303 -5.18 -15.36 -18.02
N LEU A 304 -5.94 -14.33 -17.71
CA LEU A 304 -7.38 -14.34 -17.52
C LEU A 304 -8.06 -13.53 -18.65
N PRO A 305 -8.28 -14.13 -19.84
CA PRO A 305 -9.04 -13.46 -20.90
C PRO A 305 -10.51 -13.35 -20.50
N MET A 306 -11.05 -12.14 -20.52
CA MET A 306 -12.43 -11.83 -20.16
C MET A 306 -13.13 -11.17 -21.34
N VAL A 307 -14.30 -11.67 -21.68
CA VAL A 307 -15.07 -11.21 -22.84
C VAL A 307 -15.88 -9.96 -22.48
N VAL A 308 -15.69 -8.89 -23.24
CA VAL A 308 -16.41 -7.63 -23.13
C VAL A 308 -17.19 -7.36 -24.41
N SER A 309 -18.49 -7.07 -24.28
CA SER A 309 -19.36 -6.81 -25.43
C SER A 309 -20.43 -5.76 -25.12
N ASP A 310 -21.36 -5.52 -26.09
CA ASP A 310 -22.45 -4.55 -25.91
C ASP A 310 -23.52 -5.02 -24.91
N HIS A 311 -23.71 -6.34 -24.74
CA HIS A 311 -24.72 -6.91 -23.85
C HIS A 311 -24.22 -8.18 -23.15
N HIS A 312 -24.81 -8.51 -22.03
CA HIS A 312 -24.63 -9.79 -21.36
C HIS A 312 -25.29 -10.94 -22.12
N GLY A 313 -24.93 -12.17 -21.75
CA GLY A 313 -25.37 -13.39 -22.39
C GLY A 313 -24.25 -14.03 -23.18
N SER A 314 -24.37 -14.10 -24.48
CA SER A 314 -23.33 -14.66 -25.35
C SER A 314 -23.28 -13.95 -26.70
N VAL A 315 -22.10 -13.90 -27.30
CA VAL A 315 -21.90 -13.53 -28.70
C VAL A 315 -21.73 -14.80 -29.55
N THR A 316 -22.17 -14.73 -30.81
CA THR A 316 -22.19 -15.87 -31.74
C THR A 316 -21.13 -15.69 -32.80
N GLY A 317 -20.24 -16.68 -32.94
CA GLY A 317 -19.23 -16.71 -34.00
C GLY A 317 -19.80 -16.95 -35.38
N ALA A 318 -19.05 -16.66 -36.43
CA ALA A 318 -19.42 -16.89 -37.83
C ALA A 318 -19.74 -18.36 -38.13
N ASN A 319 -19.16 -19.29 -37.41
CA ASN A 319 -19.41 -20.74 -37.50
C ASN A 319 -20.54 -21.23 -36.57
N GLY A 320 -21.24 -20.34 -35.86
CA GLY A 320 -22.28 -20.66 -34.88
C GLY A 320 -21.77 -21.00 -33.48
N ALA A 321 -20.47 -20.87 -33.20
CA ALA A 321 -19.93 -21.03 -31.87
C ALA A 321 -20.48 -19.95 -30.92
N SER A 322 -20.79 -20.33 -29.68
CA SER A 322 -21.27 -19.40 -28.65
C SER A 322 -20.15 -19.09 -27.66
N LEU A 323 -19.90 -17.79 -27.41
CA LEU A 323 -18.94 -17.32 -26.45
C LEU A 323 -19.66 -16.50 -25.37
N PRO A 324 -19.63 -16.93 -24.08
CA PRO A 324 -20.24 -16.17 -23.00
C PRO A 324 -19.58 -14.80 -22.81
N VAL A 325 -20.38 -13.81 -22.45
CA VAL A 325 -19.93 -12.44 -22.19
C VAL A 325 -19.79 -12.23 -20.69
N ASP A 326 -18.58 -11.94 -20.24
CA ASP A 326 -18.27 -11.71 -18.83
C ASP A 326 -18.70 -10.30 -18.39
N HIS A 327 -18.45 -9.30 -19.24
CA HIS A 327 -18.74 -7.89 -18.97
C HIS A 327 -19.32 -7.19 -20.19
N THR A 328 -19.99 -6.08 -19.95
CA THR A 328 -20.40 -5.16 -21.02
C THR A 328 -19.60 -3.86 -20.90
N PHE A 329 -19.58 -3.05 -21.96
CA PHE A 329 -19.02 -1.69 -21.92
C PHE A 329 -19.69 -0.76 -20.89
N LEU A 330 -20.83 -1.15 -20.32
CA LEU A 330 -21.50 -0.43 -19.24
C LEU A 330 -21.17 -0.97 -17.85
N THR A 331 -20.59 -2.16 -17.75
CA THR A 331 -20.33 -2.84 -16.46
C THR A 331 -18.85 -3.01 -16.16
N ALA A 332 -17.98 -2.68 -17.11
CA ALA A 332 -16.53 -2.73 -16.91
C ALA A 332 -15.85 -1.55 -17.62
N ASP A 333 -14.90 -0.97 -16.93
CA ASP A 333 -14.01 0.05 -17.45
C ASP A 333 -12.64 -0.56 -17.79
N SER A 334 -11.88 0.08 -18.69
CA SER A 334 -10.56 -0.41 -19.14
C SER A 334 -9.56 -0.60 -18.01
N VAL A 335 -9.65 0.21 -16.96
CA VAL A 335 -8.81 0.14 -15.76
C VAL A 335 -8.86 -1.21 -15.02
N LEU A 336 -9.87 -2.05 -15.29
CA LEU A 336 -9.98 -3.39 -14.71
C LEU A 336 -9.06 -4.43 -15.37
N PHE A 337 -8.39 -4.06 -16.45
CA PHE A 337 -7.63 -4.98 -17.30
C PHE A 337 -6.19 -4.52 -17.50
N ASP A 338 -5.28 -5.49 -17.61
CA ASP A 338 -3.86 -5.26 -17.87
C ASP A 338 -3.57 -5.07 -19.37
N ALA A 339 -4.46 -5.55 -20.24
CA ALA A 339 -4.38 -5.40 -21.68
C ALA A 339 -5.75 -5.48 -22.35
N VAL A 340 -5.84 -4.94 -23.57
CA VAL A 340 -7.04 -4.96 -24.38
C VAL A 340 -6.74 -5.61 -25.73
N TYR A 341 -7.54 -6.57 -26.15
CA TYR A 341 -7.53 -7.16 -27.48
C TYR A 341 -8.88 -6.92 -28.16
N VAL A 342 -8.85 -6.34 -29.34
CA VAL A 342 -10.06 -6.06 -30.14
C VAL A 342 -10.19 -7.12 -31.23
N ALA A 343 -11.18 -8.01 -31.09
CA ALA A 343 -11.53 -8.96 -32.12
C ALA A 343 -12.41 -8.25 -33.16
N SER A 344 -11.81 -7.89 -34.28
CA SER A 344 -12.48 -7.19 -35.37
C SER A 344 -12.98 -8.19 -36.41
N ASN A 345 -14.22 -7.99 -36.90
CA ASN A 345 -14.77 -8.69 -38.04
C ASN A 345 -15.72 -7.76 -38.85
N ASP A 346 -16.20 -8.22 -39.99
CA ASP A 346 -17.08 -7.45 -40.89
C ASP A 346 -18.51 -7.24 -40.32
N GLY A 347 -18.88 -7.96 -39.24
CA GLY A 347 -20.20 -7.90 -38.59
C GLY A 347 -20.33 -6.88 -37.45
N ILE A 348 -19.31 -6.09 -37.21
CA ILE A 348 -19.27 -5.12 -36.08
C ILE A 348 -20.27 -3.99 -36.29
N THR A 349 -21.17 -3.81 -35.32
CA THR A 349 -22.13 -2.70 -35.33
C THR A 349 -21.44 -1.34 -35.10
N PRO A 350 -22.00 -0.24 -35.63
CA PRO A 350 -21.47 1.10 -35.32
C PRO A 350 -21.44 1.43 -33.83
N ALA A 351 -22.38 0.89 -33.05
CA ALA A 351 -22.46 1.06 -31.61
C ALA A 351 -21.28 0.37 -30.92
N PHE A 352 -21.03 -0.89 -31.23
CA PHE A 352 -19.87 -1.64 -30.73
C PHE A 352 -18.57 -0.91 -31.04
N LYS A 353 -18.38 -0.51 -32.30
CA LYS A 353 -17.15 0.20 -32.71
C LYS A 353 -16.91 1.46 -31.90
N LYS A 354 -17.96 2.26 -31.65
CA LYS A 354 -17.86 3.47 -30.82
C LYS A 354 -17.46 3.12 -29.38
N ASN A 355 -18.10 2.13 -28.76
CA ASN A 355 -17.83 1.72 -27.40
C ASN A 355 -16.42 1.13 -27.24
N ALA A 356 -16.02 0.26 -28.19
CA ALA A 356 -14.68 -0.31 -28.19
C ALA A 356 -13.58 0.77 -28.38
N MET A 357 -13.82 1.78 -29.23
CA MET A 357 -12.88 2.90 -29.39
C MET A 357 -12.72 3.69 -28.08
N LEU A 358 -13.82 4.00 -27.39
CA LEU A 358 -13.77 4.69 -26.10
C LEU A 358 -13.01 3.85 -25.07
N PHE A 359 -13.32 2.57 -24.97
CA PHE A 359 -12.66 1.63 -24.06
C PHE A 359 -11.14 1.57 -24.29
N VAL A 360 -10.71 1.52 -25.55
CA VAL A 360 -9.27 1.51 -25.91
C VAL A 360 -8.61 2.87 -25.69
N GLN A 361 -9.34 3.98 -25.85
CA GLN A 361 -8.79 5.32 -25.55
C GLN A 361 -8.59 5.58 -24.06
N GLU A 362 -9.36 4.91 -23.22
CA GLU A 362 -9.26 4.99 -21.76
C GLU A 362 -8.24 3.99 -21.17
N ALA A 363 -7.83 2.97 -21.94
CA ALA A 363 -6.82 1.98 -21.56
C ALA A 363 -5.40 2.53 -21.69
#